data_3d412f19d2d0092bafc44e1ffac56ce2
#
_entry.id   3d412f19d2d0092bafc44e1ffac56ce2
#
_cell.length_a   1.000
_cell.length_b   1.000
_cell.length_c   1.000
_cell.angle_alpha   90.00
_cell.angle_beta   90.00
_cell.angle_gamma   90.00
#
_symmetry.space_group_name_H-M   'P 1'
#
loop_
_entity.id
_entity.type
_entity.pdbx_description
1 polymer ?
#
loop_
_entity_poly.entity_id
_entity_poly.type
_entity_poly.pdbx_seq_one_letter_code
_entity_poly.pdbx_strand_id
1 'polypeptide(L)'
;MRIEGVDHVEFYVGDAQQYAFYLCTAFGFRLVGQGGPETGLADQRSLLLRQGGIRLLLTSALNERHPAARYVARHGDGVAAIAFEVDDAAGALAATVSRGAVAVEQPVRHQLGDDVVVTASVLGFGDVSHRFVERSGNPDAFLPGAMDMFVPDPEQGDDLVTVVDHAAICVPSGELGQTIEFYQRVFGFSQIFEEFIEVGEQAMDSKVVQSPSGKVTFTVIEPVADRKPGQIDDFLNRHGGAGVQHLALLGTDIVGAVKTLEGRGVRFLRTPETYYSELEQRLGLPDLAISDLRETNVLVDRDHWGQVFQIFTQSMHVRRTFFWELIDRHGARTFGSGNIKALYAAVAQETEDKVTA
;
A
#
# COMPACT_ATOMS: atom_id res chain seq x y z
N MET A 1 16.63 -7.64 -15.51
CA MET A 1 15.47 -7.90 -14.64
C MET A 1 14.35 -6.97 -15.09
N ARG A 2 13.22 -7.51 -15.42
CA ARG A 2 12.01 -6.77 -15.77
C ARG A 2 10.97 -7.01 -14.67
N ILE A 3 10.44 -5.93 -14.11
CA ILE A 3 9.35 -5.96 -13.13
C ILE A 3 8.08 -5.63 -13.89
N GLU A 4 7.17 -6.60 -13.97
CA GLU A 4 5.92 -6.48 -14.75
C GLU A 4 4.82 -5.75 -13.97
N GLY A 5 4.84 -5.84 -12.63
CA GLY A 5 3.86 -5.23 -11.74
C GLY A 5 4.01 -5.68 -10.30
N VAL A 6 3.04 -5.29 -9.47
CA VAL A 6 2.88 -5.83 -8.12
C VAL A 6 2.13 -7.16 -8.24
N ASP A 7 2.78 -8.26 -7.84
CA ASP A 7 2.12 -9.58 -7.76
C ASP A 7 1.15 -9.64 -6.57
N HIS A 8 1.64 -9.31 -5.39
CA HIS A 8 0.83 -9.22 -4.17
C HIS A 8 1.50 -8.33 -3.13
N VAL A 9 0.73 -7.94 -2.12
CA VAL A 9 1.26 -7.29 -0.91
C VAL A 9 1.00 -8.21 0.28
N GLU A 10 2.05 -8.54 1.03
CA GLU A 10 1.94 -9.35 2.24
C GLU A 10 1.92 -8.47 3.48
N PHE A 11 0.89 -8.67 4.30
CA PHE A 11 0.75 -8.08 5.61
C PHE A 11 1.10 -9.11 6.68
N TYR A 12 1.94 -8.72 7.63
CA TYR A 12 2.04 -9.43 8.89
C TYR A 12 1.07 -8.82 9.89
N VAL A 13 0.20 -9.67 10.43
CA VAL A 13 -0.91 -9.25 11.28
C VAL A 13 -1.03 -10.13 12.52
N GLY A 14 -1.59 -9.59 13.59
CA GLY A 14 -1.82 -10.34 14.82
C GLY A 14 -2.79 -11.51 14.65
N ASP A 15 -3.86 -11.29 13.86
CA ASP A 15 -4.85 -12.31 13.53
C ASP A 15 -5.31 -12.16 12.06
N ALA A 16 -4.85 -13.06 11.20
CA ALA A 16 -5.18 -13.05 9.78
C ALA A 16 -6.69 -13.25 9.52
N GLN A 17 -7.39 -14.02 10.36
CA GLN A 17 -8.83 -14.28 10.19
C GLN A 17 -9.65 -13.02 10.49
N GLN A 18 -9.32 -12.32 11.59
CA GLN A 18 -9.98 -11.05 11.93
C GLN A 18 -9.74 -9.98 10.87
N TYR A 19 -8.50 -9.87 10.40
CA TYR A 19 -8.15 -8.91 9.37
C TYR A 19 -8.83 -9.22 8.03
N ALA A 20 -8.84 -10.51 7.61
CA ALA A 20 -9.54 -10.96 6.41
C ALA A 20 -11.04 -10.71 6.50
N PHE A 21 -11.66 -11.01 7.65
CA PHE A 21 -13.09 -10.73 7.88
C PHE A 21 -13.40 -9.24 7.65
N TYR A 22 -12.58 -8.34 8.18
CA TYR A 22 -12.76 -6.90 7.98
C TYR A 22 -12.62 -6.52 6.50
N LEU A 23 -11.56 -6.95 5.81
CA LEU A 23 -11.36 -6.61 4.40
C LEU A 23 -12.43 -7.20 3.48
N CYS A 24 -12.90 -8.42 3.76
CA CYS A 24 -13.98 -9.03 3.00
C CYS A 24 -15.31 -8.29 3.25
N THR A 25 -15.65 -8.00 4.50
CA THR A 25 -16.95 -7.40 4.86
C THR A 25 -17.00 -5.92 4.50
N ALA A 26 -15.96 -5.17 4.83
CA ALA A 26 -15.94 -3.72 4.65
C ALA A 26 -15.47 -3.32 3.24
N PHE A 27 -14.33 -3.86 2.78
CA PHE A 27 -13.74 -3.47 1.49
C PHE A 27 -14.19 -4.33 0.30
N GLY A 28 -14.92 -5.43 0.54
CA GLY A 28 -15.44 -6.29 -0.53
C GLY A 28 -14.39 -7.19 -1.18
N PHE A 29 -13.27 -7.45 -0.51
CA PHE A 29 -12.32 -8.47 -0.97
C PHE A 29 -12.92 -9.88 -0.90
N ARG A 30 -12.47 -10.77 -1.75
CA ARG A 30 -12.85 -12.19 -1.76
C ARG A 30 -11.71 -13.02 -1.17
N LEU A 31 -12.01 -13.93 -0.25
CA LEU A 31 -11.06 -14.95 0.18
C LEU A 31 -10.90 -15.98 -0.93
N VAL A 32 -9.68 -16.11 -1.46
CA VAL A 32 -9.39 -16.98 -2.61
C VAL A 32 -8.38 -18.09 -2.30
N GLY A 33 -7.80 -18.11 -1.10
CA GLY A 33 -6.87 -19.17 -0.71
C GLY A 33 -6.47 -19.09 0.77
N GLN A 34 -6.00 -20.22 1.28
CA GLN A 34 -5.45 -20.30 2.64
C GLN A 34 -4.26 -21.24 2.71
N GLY A 35 -3.38 -21.00 3.66
CA GLY A 35 -2.28 -21.88 4.00
C GLY A 35 -2.01 -21.88 5.51
N GLY A 36 -1.48 -22.99 5.99
CA GLY A 36 -1.20 -23.18 7.41
C GLY A 36 -0.57 -24.54 7.69
N PRO A 37 -0.62 -25.03 8.95
CA PRO A 37 -0.04 -26.33 9.30
C PRO A 37 -0.53 -27.50 8.42
N GLU A 38 -1.78 -27.46 8.01
CA GLU A 38 -2.40 -28.46 7.12
C GLU A 38 -1.85 -28.47 5.70
N THR A 39 -1.27 -27.37 5.25
CA THR A 39 -0.62 -27.22 3.93
C THR A 39 0.91 -27.19 4.00
N GLY A 40 1.48 -27.51 5.19
CA GLY A 40 2.93 -27.54 5.42
C GLY A 40 3.55 -26.23 5.91
N LEU A 41 2.76 -25.16 6.08
CA LEU A 41 3.20 -23.88 6.66
C LEU A 41 3.05 -23.93 8.20
N ALA A 42 3.90 -24.72 8.86
CA ALA A 42 3.72 -25.15 10.26
C ALA A 42 3.61 -24.01 11.29
N ASP A 43 4.31 -22.90 11.06
CA ASP A 43 4.47 -21.82 12.04
C ASP A 43 3.59 -20.59 11.74
N GLN A 44 2.71 -20.66 10.73
CA GLN A 44 1.89 -19.55 10.28
C GLN A 44 0.48 -19.95 9.86
N ARG A 45 -0.41 -18.97 9.83
CA ARG A 45 -1.68 -18.97 9.11
C ARG A 45 -1.64 -17.87 8.08
N SER A 46 -1.88 -18.19 6.81
CA SER A 46 -1.93 -17.22 5.71
C SER A 46 -3.26 -17.30 4.99
N LEU A 47 -3.85 -16.16 4.70
CA LEU A 47 -5.09 -16.01 3.95
C LEU A 47 -4.84 -15.09 2.75
N LEU A 48 -5.22 -15.55 1.56
CA LEU A 48 -5.09 -14.79 0.33
C LEU A 48 -6.43 -14.17 -0.04
N LEU A 49 -6.43 -12.85 -0.13
CA LEU A 49 -7.57 -12.06 -0.55
C LEU A 49 -7.36 -11.49 -1.95
N ARG A 50 -8.45 -11.31 -2.70
CA ARG A 50 -8.42 -10.72 -4.05
C ARG A 50 -9.57 -9.75 -4.27
N GLN A 51 -9.27 -8.64 -4.95
CA GLN A 51 -10.26 -7.78 -5.59
C GLN A 51 -9.63 -7.18 -6.86
N GLY A 52 -10.29 -7.34 -8.02
CA GLY A 52 -9.67 -6.97 -9.30
C GLY A 52 -8.34 -7.68 -9.52
N GLY A 53 -7.30 -6.91 -9.83
CA GLY A 53 -5.91 -7.37 -9.93
C GLY A 53 -5.13 -7.34 -8.61
N ILE A 54 -5.74 -6.89 -7.52
CA ILE A 54 -5.09 -6.76 -6.20
C ILE A 54 -5.12 -8.11 -5.49
N ARG A 55 -3.96 -8.58 -5.05
CA ARG A 55 -3.81 -9.73 -4.14
C ARG A 55 -3.20 -9.26 -2.83
N LEU A 56 -3.84 -9.57 -1.71
CA LEU A 56 -3.35 -9.30 -0.36
C LEU A 56 -3.14 -10.63 0.35
N LEU A 57 -1.92 -10.89 0.80
CA LEU A 57 -1.58 -12.05 1.62
C LEU A 57 -1.53 -11.60 3.09
N LEU A 58 -2.40 -12.15 3.93
CA LEU A 58 -2.44 -11.86 5.35
C LEU A 58 -1.82 -13.01 6.12
N THR A 59 -0.72 -12.76 6.81
CA THR A 59 0.02 -13.81 7.52
C THR A 59 0.10 -13.52 9.01
N SER A 60 -0.38 -14.46 9.82
CA SER A 60 -0.22 -14.47 11.28
C SER A 60 0.76 -15.55 11.71
N ALA A 61 1.62 -15.23 12.65
CA ALA A 61 2.46 -16.22 13.32
C ALA A 61 1.64 -17.09 14.27
N LEU A 62 1.86 -18.41 14.24
CA LEU A 62 1.32 -19.35 15.22
C LEU A 62 2.26 -19.57 16.40
N ASN A 63 3.51 -19.10 16.29
CA ASN A 63 4.50 -19.10 17.36
C ASN A 63 5.61 -18.06 17.09
N GLU A 64 6.48 -17.86 18.07
CA GLU A 64 7.55 -16.84 18.04
C GLU A 64 8.67 -17.10 17.01
N ARG A 65 8.74 -18.29 16.41
CA ARG A 65 9.76 -18.63 15.39
C ARG A 65 9.49 -17.95 14.06
N HIS A 66 8.20 -17.74 13.72
CA HIS A 66 7.84 -17.07 12.48
C HIS A 66 8.17 -15.56 12.54
N PRO A 67 8.77 -14.98 11.47
CA PRO A 67 9.15 -13.55 11.45
C PRO A 67 8.01 -12.59 11.77
N ALA A 68 6.78 -12.92 11.41
CA ALA A 68 5.59 -12.11 11.69
C ALA A 68 5.39 -11.85 13.19
N ALA A 69 5.79 -12.76 14.08
CA ALA A 69 5.66 -12.54 15.52
C ALA A 69 6.50 -11.33 15.98
N ARG A 70 7.76 -11.23 15.50
CA ARG A 70 8.65 -10.10 15.82
C ARG A 70 8.22 -8.82 15.13
N TYR A 71 7.81 -8.93 13.87
CA TYR A 71 7.31 -7.80 13.10
C TYR A 71 6.13 -7.15 13.80
N VAL A 72 5.08 -7.91 14.12
CA VAL A 72 3.85 -7.41 14.77
C VAL A 72 4.16 -6.86 16.17
N ALA A 73 5.04 -7.51 16.93
CA ALA A 73 5.45 -6.99 18.23
C ALA A 73 6.13 -5.62 18.13
N ARG A 74 6.96 -5.42 17.12
CA ARG A 74 7.70 -4.16 16.88
C ARG A 74 6.85 -3.09 16.22
N HIS A 75 6.15 -3.43 15.13
CA HIS A 75 5.50 -2.49 14.23
C HIS A 75 3.97 -2.43 14.36
N GLY A 76 3.35 -3.44 14.97
CA GLY A 76 1.92 -3.71 14.83
C GLY A 76 1.62 -4.39 13.48
N ASP A 77 0.35 -4.47 13.14
CA ASP A 77 -0.08 -4.99 11.85
C ASP A 77 0.35 -4.04 10.74
N GLY A 78 0.95 -4.57 9.67
CA GLY A 78 1.44 -3.73 8.57
C GLY A 78 2.01 -4.52 7.41
N VAL A 79 2.45 -3.81 6.38
CA VAL A 79 3.05 -4.39 5.17
C VAL A 79 4.45 -4.90 5.48
N ALA A 80 4.66 -6.19 5.33
CA ALA A 80 5.95 -6.87 5.55
C ALA A 80 6.68 -7.19 4.24
N ALA A 81 5.93 -7.35 3.13
CA ALA A 81 6.53 -7.53 1.81
C ALA A 81 5.68 -6.92 0.71
N ILE A 82 6.35 -6.37 -0.31
CA ILE A 82 5.75 -6.00 -1.59
C ILE A 82 6.36 -6.92 -2.64
N ALA A 83 5.55 -7.77 -3.25
CA ALA A 83 6.00 -8.76 -4.22
C ALA A 83 5.87 -8.24 -5.65
N PHE A 84 6.89 -8.50 -6.45
CA PHE A 84 6.98 -8.10 -7.86
C PHE A 84 6.86 -9.32 -8.76
N GLU A 85 6.02 -9.21 -9.77
CA GLU A 85 5.95 -10.17 -10.86
C GLU A 85 7.20 -10.00 -11.76
N VAL A 86 7.93 -11.12 -11.98
CA VAL A 86 9.15 -11.18 -12.80
C VAL A 86 9.18 -12.45 -13.66
N ASP A 87 9.93 -12.40 -14.75
CA ASP A 87 10.12 -13.55 -15.64
C ASP A 87 11.07 -14.61 -15.08
N ASP A 88 12.00 -14.24 -14.17
CA ASP A 88 13.05 -15.09 -13.60
C ASP A 88 13.36 -14.59 -12.17
N ALA A 89 12.83 -15.27 -11.16
CA ALA A 89 13.01 -14.89 -9.77
C ALA A 89 14.44 -15.09 -9.27
N ALA A 90 15.11 -16.16 -9.70
CA ALA A 90 16.51 -16.44 -9.34
C ALA A 90 17.46 -15.43 -9.98
N GLY A 91 17.26 -15.12 -11.25
CA GLY A 91 18.01 -14.08 -11.97
C GLY A 91 17.76 -12.69 -11.40
N ALA A 92 16.52 -12.39 -10.96
CA ALA A 92 16.18 -11.13 -10.31
C ALA A 92 16.91 -10.97 -8.96
N LEU A 93 16.95 -12.03 -8.14
CA LEU A 93 17.74 -12.05 -6.91
C LEU A 93 19.24 -11.82 -7.20
N ALA A 94 19.82 -12.58 -8.12
CA ALA A 94 21.23 -12.45 -8.47
C ALA A 94 21.58 -11.04 -8.96
N ALA A 95 20.73 -10.47 -9.84
CA ALA A 95 20.91 -9.12 -10.39
C ALA A 95 20.84 -8.03 -9.31
N THR A 96 19.87 -8.12 -8.39
CA THR A 96 19.71 -7.13 -7.32
C THR A 96 20.82 -7.24 -6.27
N VAL A 97 21.22 -8.44 -5.89
CA VAL A 97 22.35 -8.67 -4.98
C VAL A 97 23.66 -8.15 -5.58
N SER A 98 23.91 -8.36 -6.88
CA SER A 98 25.11 -7.83 -7.55
C SER A 98 25.16 -6.30 -7.54
N ARG A 99 24.02 -5.64 -7.37
CA ARG A 99 23.88 -4.17 -7.29
C ARG A 99 23.78 -3.66 -5.84
N GLY A 100 23.99 -4.54 -4.85
CA GLY A 100 24.10 -4.19 -3.44
C GLY A 100 22.84 -4.42 -2.60
N ALA A 101 21.83 -5.16 -3.10
CA ALA A 101 20.74 -5.63 -2.25
C ALA A 101 21.19 -6.75 -1.30
N VAL A 102 20.53 -6.85 -0.17
CA VAL A 102 20.73 -7.93 0.81
C VAL A 102 19.69 -9.02 0.56
N ALA A 103 20.13 -10.25 0.26
CA ALA A 103 19.22 -11.39 0.10
C ALA A 103 18.60 -11.75 1.46
N VAL A 104 17.27 -11.92 1.46
CA VAL A 104 16.46 -12.36 2.61
C VAL A 104 16.07 -13.82 2.43
N GLU A 105 15.62 -14.19 1.24
CA GLU A 105 15.23 -15.55 0.92
C GLU A 105 15.86 -15.99 -0.41
N GLN A 106 16.49 -17.17 -0.40
CA GLN A 106 17.00 -17.79 -1.61
C GLN A 106 15.82 -18.31 -2.48
N PRO A 107 16.04 -18.59 -3.79
CA PRO A 107 14.96 -19.09 -4.63
C PRO A 107 14.30 -20.34 -4.06
N VAL A 108 13.00 -20.26 -3.79
CA VAL A 108 12.14 -21.38 -3.33
C VAL A 108 11.17 -21.71 -4.43
N ARG A 109 11.10 -23.00 -4.79
CA ARG A 109 10.17 -23.51 -5.82
C ARG A 109 8.96 -24.17 -5.16
N HIS A 110 7.78 -23.69 -5.46
CA HIS A 110 6.49 -24.26 -5.13
C HIS A 110 5.91 -24.94 -6.37
N GLN A 111 5.46 -26.18 -6.27
CA GLN A 111 4.94 -26.92 -7.42
C GLN A 111 3.80 -27.86 -7.04
N LEU A 112 2.74 -27.86 -7.84
CA LEU A 112 1.65 -28.81 -7.78
C LEU A 112 1.16 -29.09 -9.22
N GLY A 113 1.39 -30.33 -9.70
CA GLY A 113 1.15 -30.65 -11.11
C GLY A 113 2.04 -29.81 -12.04
N ASP A 114 1.41 -29.14 -13.01
CA ASP A 114 2.06 -28.28 -13.98
C ASP A 114 2.23 -26.81 -13.48
N ASP A 115 1.60 -26.48 -12.35
CA ASP A 115 1.68 -25.16 -11.78
C ASP A 115 2.97 -25.00 -10.96
N VAL A 116 3.75 -23.98 -11.31
CA VAL A 116 5.01 -23.68 -10.66
C VAL A 116 5.09 -22.19 -10.30
N VAL A 117 5.49 -21.92 -9.07
CA VAL A 117 5.81 -20.57 -8.60
C VAL A 117 7.20 -20.62 -7.95
N VAL A 118 8.08 -19.72 -8.39
CA VAL A 118 9.40 -19.54 -7.76
C VAL A 118 9.40 -18.18 -7.06
N THR A 119 9.80 -18.17 -5.80
CA THR A 119 9.93 -16.94 -5.01
C THR A 119 11.37 -16.74 -4.56
N ALA A 120 11.80 -15.49 -4.47
CA ALA A 120 13.05 -15.09 -3.84
C ALA A 120 12.89 -13.69 -3.25
N SER A 121 13.64 -13.31 -2.21
CA SER A 121 13.41 -12.01 -1.57
C SER A 121 14.72 -11.29 -1.25
N VAL A 122 14.66 -9.95 -1.34
CA VAL A 122 15.70 -9.03 -0.86
C VAL A 122 15.12 -8.07 0.17
N LEU A 123 15.96 -7.53 1.03
CA LEU A 123 15.59 -6.44 1.92
C LEU A 123 15.29 -5.19 1.12
N GLY A 124 14.18 -4.53 1.42
CA GLY A 124 13.77 -3.26 0.84
C GLY A 124 14.18 -2.09 1.74
N PHE A 125 13.27 -1.67 2.60
CA PHE A 125 13.46 -0.57 3.56
C PHE A 125 12.90 -0.98 4.94
N GLY A 126 13.54 -0.52 6.01
CA GLY A 126 13.16 -0.94 7.36
C GLY A 126 13.13 -2.48 7.45
N ASP A 127 12.01 -3.01 7.95
CA ASP A 127 11.76 -4.45 8.02
C ASP A 127 10.80 -4.95 6.89
N VAL A 128 10.68 -4.20 5.79
CA VAL A 128 9.89 -4.56 4.60
C VAL A 128 10.80 -5.20 3.55
N SER A 129 10.40 -6.35 3.03
CA SER A 129 11.11 -7.04 1.95
C SER A 129 10.47 -6.82 0.58
N HIS A 130 11.28 -7.00 -0.48
CA HIS A 130 10.79 -7.15 -1.84
C HIS A 130 10.92 -8.59 -2.29
N ARG A 131 9.79 -9.21 -2.63
CA ARG A 131 9.73 -10.59 -3.11
C ARG A 131 9.62 -10.60 -4.64
N PHE A 132 10.45 -11.38 -5.30
CA PHE A 132 10.33 -11.69 -6.73
C PHE A 132 9.46 -12.92 -6.88
N VAL A 133 8.51 -12.88 -7.80
CA VAL A 133 7.57 -13.97 -8.05
C VAL A 133 7.55 -14.30 -9.54
N GLU A 134 8.03 -15.49 -9.86
CA GLU A 134 7.97 -16.08 -11.19
C GLU A 134 6.86 -17.11 -11.21
N ARG A 135 5.97 -17.06 -12.21
CA ARG A 135 4.83 -17.98 -12.35
C ARG A 135 4.87 -18.68 -13.69
N SER A 136 4.57 -20.00 -13.68
CA SER A 136 4.28 -20.76 -14.88
C SER A 136 3.12 -21.73 -14.64
N GLY A 137 2.33 -22.02 -15.66
CA GLY A 137 1.08 -22.75 -15.55
C GLY A 137 -0.12 -21.84 -15.32
N ASN A 138 -0.98 -22.17 -14.36
CA ASN A 138 -2.16 -21.39 -14.03
C ASN A 138 -1.78 -20.04 -13.38
N PRO A 139 -2.16 -18.88 -13.95
CA PRO A 139 -1.83 -17.57 -13.39
C PRO A 139 -2.48 -17.29 -12.03
N ASP A 140 -3.55 -18.02 -11.69
CA ASP A 140 -4.24 -17.90 -10.41
C ASP A 140 -3.65 -18.83 -9.32
N ALA A 141 -2.73 -19.75 -9.67
CA ALA A 141 -2.03 -20.56 -8.68
C ALA A 141 -1.15 -19.66 -7.80
N PHE A 142 -1.34 -19.76 -6.49
CA PHE A 142 -0.57 -18.97 -5.51
C PHE A 142 0.13 -19.93 -4.55
N LEU A 143 1.46 -20.03 -4.60
CA LEU A 143 2.28 -20.97 -3.83
C LEU A 143 1.75 -22.42 -3.90
N PRO A 144 1.79 -23.06 -5.09
CA PRO A 144 1.26 -24.42 -5.31
C PRO A 144 1.84 -25.43 -4.31
N GLY A 145 0.96 -26.23 -3.69
CA GLY A 145 1.35 -27.20 -2.65
C GLY A 145 1.54 -26.64 -1.24
N ALA A 146 1.60 -25.30 -1.09
CA ALA A 146 1.69 -24.63 0.21
C ALA A 146 0.43 -23.84 0.55
N MET A 147 -0.46 -23.60 -0.43
CA MET A 147 -1.74 -22.96 -0.21
C MET A 147 -2.86 -23.70 -0.96
N ASP A 148 -3.98 -23.89 -0.28
CA ASP A 148 -5.23 -24.39 -0.86
C ASP A 148 -5.97 -23.20 -1.48
N MET A 149 -6.25 -23.29 -2.79
CA MET A 149 -6.98 -22.26 -3.51
C MET A 149 -8.48 -22.54 -3.55
N PHE A 150 -9.28 -21.49 -3.41
CA PHE A 150 -10.74 -21.57 -3.47
C PHE A 150 -11.24 -20.97 -4.78
N VAL A 151 -12.36 -21.51 -5.26
CA VAL A 151 -13.15 -20.83 -6.27
C VAL A 151 -14.03 -19.83 -5.52
N PRO A 152 -13.80 -18.52 -5.65
CA PRO A 152 -14.61 -17.54 -4.95
C PRO A 152 -16.05 -17.59 -5.47
N ASP A 153 -17.01 -17.41 -4.55
CA ASP A 153 -18.40 -17.22 -4.93
C ASP A 153 -18.50 -15.90 -5.73
N PRO A 154 -18.98 -15.92 -6.98
CA PRO A 154 -19.07 -14.73 -7.81
C PRO A 154 -20.03 -13.67 -7.25
N GLU A 155 -20.96 -14.07 -6.38
CA GLU A 155 -21.88 -13.15 -5.70
C GLU A 155 -21.29 -12.51 -4.45
N GLN A 156 -20.12 -12.96 -3.99
CA GLN A 156 -19.42 -12.39 -2.83
C GLN A 156 -18.35 -11.41 -3.28
N GLY A 157 -18.25 -10.30 -2.53
CA GLY A 157 -17.26 -9.23 -2.77
C GLY A 157 -17.69 -8.23 -3.83
N ASP A 158 -16.81 -7.30 -4.11
CA ASP A 158 -17.04 -6.20 -5.05
C ASP A 158 -15.88 -6.06 -6.02
N ASP A 159 -16.05 -5.14 -6.97
CA ASP A 159 -15.02 -4.70 -7.91
C ASP A 159 -14.83 -3.17 -7.80
N LEU A 160 -14.76 -2.66 -6.55
CA LEU A 160 -14.60 -1.23 -6.26
C LEU A 160 -13.21 -0.71 -6.64
N VAL A 161 -12.20 -1.58 -6.57
CA VAL A 161 -10.80 -1.26 -6.85
C VAL A 161 -10.17 -2.31 -7.76
N THR A 162 -9.20 -1.88 -8.56
CA THR A 162 -8.65 -2.69 -9.65
C THR A 162 -7.18 -3.08 -9.47
N VAL A 163 -6.33 -2.14 -9.07
CA VAL A 163 -4.89 -2.34 -8.89
C VAL A 163 -4.36 -1.51 -7.72
N VAL A 164 -3.18 -1.86 -7.23
CA VAL A 164 -2.40 -0.98 -6.34
C VAL A 164 -1.76 0.10 -7.22
N ASP A 165 -2.18 1.35 -7.03
CA ASP A 165 -1.65 2.52 -7.76
C ASP A 165 -0.24 2.86 -7.27
N HIS A 166 -0.08 3.01 -5.96
CA HIS A 166 1.21 3.26 -5.33
C HIS A 166 1.23 2.82 -3.85
N ALA A 167 2.45 2.73 -3.32
CA ALA A 167 2.68 2.58 -1.89
C ALA A 167 3.45 3.79 -1.36
N ALA A 168 2.98 4.37 -0.26
CA ALA A 168 3.68 5.44 0.42
C ALA A 168 4.56 4.87 1.55
N ILE A 169 5.83 5.20 1.48
CA ILE A 169 6.88 4.71 2.35
C ILE A 169 7.38 5.89 3.19
N CYS A 170 7.30 5.79 4.51
CA CYS A 170 7.95 6.76 5.39
C CYS A 170 9.33 6.24 5.79
N VAL A 171 10.33 7.11 5.70
CA VAL A 171 11.69 6.85 6.13
C VAL A 171 12.16 7.91 7.14
N PRO A 172 13.11 7.61 8.03
CA PRO A 172 13.71 8.60 8.92
C PRO A 172 14.31 9.79 8.17
N SER A 173 14.35 10.95 8.83
CA SER A 173 14.98 12.14 8.27
C SER A 173 16.43 11.88 7.86
N GLY A 174 16.79 12.32 6.65
CA GLY A 174 18.10 12.09 6.03
C GLY A 174 18.24 10.77 5.27
N GLU A 175 17.21 9.91 5.24
CA GLU A 175 17.24 8.62 4.54
C GLU A 175 16.58 8.64 3.16
N LEU A 176 15.85 9.70 2.80
CA LEU A 176 15.16 9.81 1.52
C LEU A 176 16.10 9.64 0.34
N GLY A 177 17.21 10.40 0.31
CA GLY A 177 18.17 10.36 -0.79
C GLY A 177 18.74 8.96 -1.03
N GLN A 178 19.23 8.30 0.03
CA GLN A 178 19.78 6.94 -0.06
C GLN A 178 18.73 5.89 -0.46
N THR A 179 17.48 6.06 -0.04
CA THR A 179 16.38 5.17 -0.41
C THR A 179 16.06 5.30 -1.90
N ILE A 180 16.00 6.52 -2.44
CA ILE A 180 15.81 6.76 -3.87
C ILE A 180 16.97 6.17 -4.68
N GLU A 181 18.21 6.41 -4.27
CA GLU A 181 19.40 5.83 -4.92
C GLU A 181 19.39 4.30 -4.91
N PHE A 182 18.91 3.69 -3.82
CA PHE A 182 18.74 2.24 -3.73
C PHE A 182 17.78 1.73 -4.81
N TYR A 183 16.60 2.32 -4.95
CA TYR A 183 15.63 1.90 -5.97
C TYR A 183 16.16 2.13 -7.41
N GLN A 184 16.83 3.24 -7.65
CA GLN A 184 17.43 3.51 -8.95
C GLN A 184 18.54 2.51 -9.30
N ARG A 185 19.47 2.29 -8.38
CA ARG A 185 20.64 1.42 -8.61
C ARG A 185 20.28 -0.05 -8.65
N VAL A 186 19.48 -0.50 -7.66
CA VAL A 186 19.19 -1.92 -7.47
C VAL A 186 18.10 -2.41 -8.41
N PHE A 187 17.00 -1.68 -8.49
CA PHE A 187 15.81 -2.07 -9.25
C PHE A 187 15.70 -1.43 -10.63
N GLY A 188 16.48 -0.39 -10.90
CA GLY A 188 16.40 0.37 -12.16
C GLY A 188 15.16 1.25 -12.27
N PHE A 189 14.59 1.65 -11.13
CA PHE A 189 13.48 2.60 -11.11
C PHE A 189 13.96 3.99 -11.49
N SER A 190 13.04 4.82 -11.98
CA SER A 190 13.30 6.22 -12.28
C SER A 190 12.62 7.11 -11.26
N GLN A 191 13.27 8.16 -10.79
CA GLN A 191 12.57 9.21 -10.06
C GLN A 191 11.73 10.00 -11.08
N ILE A 192 10.43 10.07 -10.84
CA ILE A 192 9.45 10.69 -11.75
C ILE A 192 8.85 11.98 -11.20
N PHE A 193 8.93 12.19 -9.86
CA PHE A 193 8.37 13.35 -9.19
C PHE A 193 9.13 13.63 -7.90
N GLU A 194 9.11 14.89 -7.47
CA GLU A 194 9.57 15.31 -6.13
C GLU A 194 8.75 16.50 -5.66
N GLU A 195 8.55 16.60 -4.37
CA GLU A 195 7.81 17.70 -3.78
C GLU A 195 8.23 17.94 -2.34
N PHE A 196 8.45 19.23 -2.02
CA PHE A 196 8.63 19.70 -0.66
C PHE A 196 7.31 20.34 -0.19
N ILE A 197 6.75 19.82 0.91
CA ILE A 197 5.44 20.23 1.42
C ILE A 197 5.61 20.87 2.79
N GLU A 198 5.10 22.10 2.94
CA GLU A 198 5.02 22.82 4.20
C GLU A 198 3.56 23.01 4.60
N VAL A 199 3.25 22.67 5.86
CA VAL A 199 1.93 22.90 6.47
C VAL A 199 2.15 23.48 7.88
N GLY A 200 1.93 24.79 8.03
CA GLY A 200 2.22 25.50 9.27
C GLY A 200 3.71 25.43 9.62
N GLU A 201 4.03 24.90 10.81
CA GLU A 201 5.40 24.73 11.29
C GLU A 201 6.01 23.36 10.92
N GLN A 202 5.25 22.49 10.28
CA GLN A 202 5.67 21.14 9.86
C GLN A 202 6.09 21.17 8.40
N ALA A 203 7.01 20.27 8.02
CA ALA A 203 7.36 20.06 6.62
C ALA A 203 7.79 18.60 6.39
N MET A 204 7.63 18.17 5.14
CA MET A 204 8.14 16.89 4.65
C MET A 204 8.75 17.04 3.28
N ASP A 205 9.73 16.19 2.98
CA ASP A 205 10.27 16.00 1.64
C ASP A 205 9.78 14.68 1.07
N SER A 206 9.40 14.66 -0.19
CA SER A 206 8.82 13.51 -0.87
C SER A 206 9.41 13.35 -2.27
N LYS A 207 9.75 12.10 -2.60
CA LYS A 207 10.20 11.72 -3.94
C LYS A 207 9.49 10.46 -4.38
N VAL A 208 9.16 10.41 -5.68
CA VAL A 208 8.46 9.29 -6.27
C VAL A 208 9.37 8.54 -7.22
N VAL A 209 9.49 7.24 -7.02
CA VAL A 209 10.19 6.33 -7.94
C VAL A 209 9.21 5.36 -8.58
N GLN A 210 9.44 5.07 -9.85
CA GLN A 210 8.58 4.20 -10.63
C GLN A 210 9.39 3.20 -11.45
N SER A 211 8.89 1.97 -11.53
CA SER A 211 9.48 0.91 -12.35
C SER A 211 9.44 1.27 -13.85
N PRO A 212 10.34 0.71 -14.68
CA PRO A 212 10.31 0.92 -16.13
C PRO A 212 8.99 0.51 -16.80
N SER A 213 8.24 -0.44 -16.21
CA SER A 213 6.90 -0.83 -16.69
C SER A 213 5.83 0.22 -16.37
N GLY A 214 6.10 1.16 -15.45
CA GLY A 214 5.13 2.12 -14.95
C GLY A 214 4.10 1.53 -13.97
N LYS A 215 4.21 0.23 -13.63
CA LYS A 215 3.20 -0.49 -12.83
C LYS A 215 3.55 -0.65 -11.36
N VAL A 216 4.73 -0.22 -10.95
CA VAL A 216 5.15 -0.20 -9.54
C VAL A 216 5.63 1.19 -9.21
N THR A 217 4.96 1.84 -8.29
CA THR A 217 5.25 3.23 -7.90
C THR A 217 5.36 3.33 -6.38
N PHE A 218 6.43 3.96 -5.92
CA PHE A 218 6.64 4.26 -4.52
C PHE A 218 6.78 5.76 -4.30
N THR A 219 5.97 6.30 -3.40
CA THR A 219 6.15 7.63 -2.85
C THR A 219 6.94 7.49 -1.56
N VAL A 220 8.19 7.95 -1.54
CA VAL A 220 9.07 7.90 -0.37
C VAL A 220 9.07 9.27 0.30
N ILE A 221 8.83 9.30 1.60
CA ILE A 221 8.57 10.50 2.38
C ILE A 221 9.45 10.52 3.61
N GLU A 222 10.10 11.65 3.88
CA GLU A 222 10.82 11.89 5.14
C GLU A 222 10.34 13.18 5.83
N PRO A 223 10.40 13.26 7.18
CA PRO A 223 10.14 14.49 7.89
C PRO A 223 11.38 15.41 7.80
N VAL A 224 11.16 16.72 7.82
CA VAL A 224 12.25 17.71 7.81
C VAL A 224 12.72 17.99 9.24
N ALA A 225 13.99 17.66 9.55
CA ALA A 225 14.55 17.67 10.90
C ALA A 225 14.46 19.02 11.64
N ASP A 226 14.56 20.14 10.90
CA ASP A 226 14.58 21.50 11.48
C ASP A 226 13.17 22.09 11.63
N ARG A 227 12.14 21.26 11.51
CA ARG A 227 10.73 21.65 11.61
C ARG A 227 10.07 20.99 12.82
N LYS A 228 8.90 21.50 13.19
CA LYS A 228 8.08 20.88 14.24
C LYS A 228 7.70 19.46 13.84
N PRO A 229 7.83 18.46 14.74
CA PRO A 229 7.38 17.10 14.47
C PRO A 229 5.93 17.06 13.98
N GLY A 230 5.69 16.26 12.95
CA GLY A 230 4.39 16.12 12.29
C GLY A 230 3.94 14.67 12.18
N GLN A 231 2.96 14.43 11.29
CA GLN A 231 2.38 13.10 11.12
C GLN A 231 3.37 12.03 10.65
N ILE A 232 4.44 12.42 9.92
CA ILE A 232 5.47 11.47 9.49
C ILE A 232 6.34 11.04 10.67
N ASP A 233 6.70 11.98 11.55
CA ASP A 233 7.39 11.66 12.80
C ASP A 233 6.55 10.76 13.70
N ASP A 234 5.25 11.05 13.82
CA ASP A 234 4.30 10.25 14.56
C ASP A 234 4.20 8.82 14.02
N PHE A 235 4.14 8.67 12.69
CA PHE A 235 4.17 7.35 12.05
C PHE A 235 5.47 6.60 12.40
N LEU A 236 6.63 7.20 12.16
CA LEU A 236 7.93 6.57 12.41
C LEU A 236 8.10 6.14 13.88
N ASN A 237 7.65 6.99 14.80
CA ASN A 237 7.69 6.69 16.24
C ASN A 237 6.77 5.52 16.62
N ARG A 238 5.54 5.48 16.12
CA ARG A 238 4.55 4.45 16.44
C ARG A 238 4.86 3.13 15.72
N HIS A 239 5.36 3.20 14.51
CA HIS A 239 5.81 2.05 13.73
C HIS A 239 7.15 1.51 14.24
N GLY A 240 7.98 2.34 14.82
CA GLY A 240 9.32 1.96 15.31
C GLY A 240 10.35 1.87 14.18
N GLY A 241 10.27 2.78 13.20
CA GLY A 241 11.18 2.92 12.07
C GLY A 241 10.46 3.04 10.72
N ALA A 242 11.21 2.91 9.63
CA ALA A 242 10.70 2.99 8.27
C ALA A 242 9.63 1.90 7.99
N GLY A 243 8.63 2.25 7.19
CA GLY A 243 7.55 1.33 6.82
C GLY A 243 6.60 1.89 5.79
N VAL A 244 5.60 1.09 5.38
CA VAL A 244 4.52 1.52 4.49
C VAL A 244 3.46 2.20 5.32
N GLN A 245 3.22 3.49 5.03
CA GLN A 245 2.18 4.28 5.69
C GLN A 245 0.81 4.02 5.09
N HIS A 246 0.71 3.95 3.76
CA HIS A 246 -0.53 3.64 3.06
C HIS A 246 -0.31 2.91 1.75
N LEU A 247 -1.37 2.26 1.29
CA LEU A 247 -1.50 1.75 -0.07
C LEU A 247 -2.65 2.48 -0.75
N ALA A 248 -2.40 3.03 -1.91
CA ALA A 248 -3.41 3.63 -2.77
C ALA A 248 -4.00 2.56 -3.71
N LEU A 249 -5.31 2.42 -3.68
CA LEU A 249 -6.08 1.48 -4.48
C LEU A 249 -6.81 2.25 -5.58
N LEU A 250 -6.52 1.92 -6.84
CA LEU A 250 -7.15 2.56 -7.99
C LEU A 250 -8.57 2.04 -8.19
N GLY A 251 -9.54 2.95 -8.14
CA GLY A 251 -10.93 2.72 -8.52
C GLY A 251 -11.27 3.41 -9.84
N THR A 252 -12.50 3.23 -10.30
CA THR A 252 -13.08 3.89 -11.48
C THR A 252 -14.36 4.66 -11.17
N ASP A 253 -14.85 4.56 -9.93
CA ASP A 253 -15.99 5.29 -9.38
C ASP A 253 -15.73 5.55 -7.90
N ILE A 254 -14.90 6.54 -7.62
CA ILE A 254 -14.51 6.85 -6.23
C ILE A 254 -15.70 7.28 -5.36
N VAL A 255 -16.68 7.98 -5.92
CA VAL A 255 -17.89 8.44 -5.19
C VAL A 255 -18.73 7.24 -4.77
N GLY A 256 -19.02 6.32 -5.68
CA GLY A 256 -19.77 5.10 -5.40
C GLY A 256 -19.03 4.17 -4.44
N ALA A 257 -17.71 4.05 -4.62
CA ALA A 257 -16.85 3.26 -3.72
C ALA A 257 -16.88 3.81 -2.29
N VAL A 258 -16.71 5.11 -2.09
CA VAL A 258 -16.77 5.74 -0.76
C VAL A 258 -18.12 5.52 -0.10
N LYS A 259 -19.24 5.78 -0.80
CA LYS A 259 -20.60 5.57 -0.27
C LYS A 259 -20.82 4.11 0.16
N THR A 260 -20.33 3.17 -0.65
CA THR A 260 -20.42 1.74 -0.34
C THR A 260 -19.61 1.38 0.91
N LEU A 261 -18.37 1.83 0.99
CA LEU A 261 -17.47 1.54 2.10
C LEU A 261 -17.94 2.21 3.40
N GLU A 262 -18.40 3.47 3.35
CA GLU A 262 -18.99 4.15 4.52
C GLU A 262 -20.24 3.43 5.03
N GLY A 263 -21.10 2.98 4.12
CA GLY A 263 -22.28 2.17 4.45
C GLY A 263 -21.94 0.85 5.18
N ARG A 264 -20.71 0.36 5.02
CA ARG A 264 -20.16 -0.83 5.70
C ARG A 264 -19.31 -0.51 6.93
N GLY A 265 -19.25 0.77 7.31
CA GLY A 265 -18.57 1.22 8.53
C GLY A 265 -17.10 1.61 8.37
N VAL A 266 -16.56 1.67 7.14
CA VAL A 266 -15.26 2.26 6.90
C VAL A 266 -15.33 3.76 7.19
N ARG A 267 -14.36 4.27 7.93
CA ARG A 267 -14.29 5.70 8.25
C ARG A 267 -13.21 6.36 7.42
N PHE A 268 -13.57 7.48 6.80
CA PHE A 268 -12.65 8.33 6.06
C PHE A 268 -12.27 9.57 6.85
N LEU A 269 -11.16 10.19 6.49
CA LEU A 269 -10.77 11.49 6.98
C LEU A 269 -11.74 12.55 6.42
N ARG A 270 -12.08 13.52 7.26
CA ARG A 270 -13.00 14.58 6.87
C ARG A 270 -12.25 15.75 6.25
N THR A 271 -12.74 16.25 5.15
CA THR A 271 -12.23 17.44 4.49
C THR A 271 -13.02 18.67 4.95
N PRO A 272 -12.35 19.77 5.35
CA PRO A 272 -13.06 20.99 5.74
C PRO A 272 -13.97 21.54 4.64
N GLU A 273 -15.13 22.08 5.03
CA GLU A 273 -16.11 22.63 4.09
C GLU A 273 -15.54 23.76 3.20
N THR A 274 -14.61 24.53 3.74
CA THR A 274 -13.91 25.61 3.02
C THR A 274 -13.15 25.11 1.80
N TYR A 275 -12.66 23.88 1.82
CA TYR A 275 -11.97 23.26 0.69
C TYR A 275 -12.85 23.23 -0.56
N TYR A 276 -14.14 22.83 -0.42
CA TYR A 276 -15.06 22.70 -1.55
C TYR A 276 -15.60 24.07 -2.00
N SER A 277 -15.70 25.03 -1.09
CA SER A 277 -16.16 26.38 -1.42
C SER A 277 -15.19 27.13 -2.33
N GLU A 278 -13.90 26.80 -2.26
CA GLU A 278 -12.84 27.42 -3.05
C GLU A 278 -12.43 26.58 -4.27
N LEU A 279 -13.00 25.39 -4.42
CA LEU A 279 -12.55 24.39 -5.38
C LEU A 279 -12.64 24.88 -6.83
N GLU A 280 -13.78 25.45 -7.23
CA GLU A 280 -14.02 25.95 -8.57
C GLU A 280 -13.06 27.10 -8.93
N GLN A 281 -12.77 27.98 -7.98
CA GLN A 281 -11.84 29.09 -8.18
C GLN A 281 -10.39 28.58 -8.31
N ARG A 282 -10.04 27.54 -7.57
CA ARG A 282 -8.67 26.98 -7.52
C ARG A 282 -8.34 26.11 -8.73
N LEU A 283 -9.25 25.25 -9.16
CA LEU A 283 -9.02 24.21 -10.16
C LEU A 283 -9.91 24.30 -11.40
N GLY A 284 -10.91 25.21 -11.42
CA GLY A 284 -11.99 25.18 -12.39
C GLY A 284 -13.00 24.08 -12.07
N LEU A 285 -13.88 23.77 -13.01
CA LEU A 285 -14.89 22.73 -12.83
C LEU A 285 -14.22 21.34 -12.81
N PRO A 286 -14.44 20.55 -11.77
CA PRO A 286 -14.00 19.15 -11.74
C PRO A 286 -14.90 18.29 -12.65
N ASP A 287 -14.38 17.12 -13.05
CA ASP A 287 -15.12 16.15 -13.87
C ASP A 287 -16.26 15.48 -13.08
N LEU A 288 -16.15 15.45 -11.74
CA LEU A 288 -17.20 15.00 -10.82
C LEU A 288 -17.91 16.20 -10.19
N ALA A 289 -19.20 16.04 -9.85
CA ALA A 289 -19.98 17.11 -9.24
C ALA A 289 -19.43 17.50 -7.86
N ILE A 290 -19.24 18.80 -7.61
CA ILE A 290 -18.73 19.32 -6.32
C ILE A 290 -19.61 18.88 -5.15
N SER A 291 -20.94 18.74 -5.35
CA SER A 291 -21.87 18.20 -4.36
C SER A 291 -21.50 16.79 -3.92
N ASP A 292 -21.14 15.93 -4.88
CA ASP A 292 -20.78 14.53 -4.60
C ASP A 292 -19.40 14.43 -3.92
N LEU A 293 -18.44 15.24 -4.37
CA LEU A 293 -17.12 15.33 -3.73
C LEU A 293 -17.24 15.78 -2.28
N ARG A 294 -18.09 16.80 -2.01
CA ARG A 294 -18.37 17.31 -0.67
C ARG A 294 -19.04 16.27 0.22
N GLU A 295 -20.08 15.59 -0.30
CA GLU A 295 -20.82 14.55 0.43
C GLU A 295 -19.89 13.41 0.86
N THR A 296 -18.96 13.02 -0.01
CA THR A 296 -18.05 11.89 0.19
C THR A 296 -16.68 12.28 0.73
N ASN A 297 -16.42 13.55 1.03
CA ASN A 297 -15.13 14.08 1.46
C ASN A 297 -13.97 13.83 0.48
N VAL A 298 -14.26 13.55 -0.80
CA VAL A 298 -13.26 13.29 -1.83
C VAL A 298 -12.52 14.57 -2.19
N LEU A 299 -11.20 14.51 -2.17
CA LEU A 299 -10.29 15.56 -2.61
C LEU A 299 -10.09 15.47 -4.12
N VAL A 300 -9.86 16.61 -4.77
CA VAL A 300 -9.50 16.66 -6.19
C VAL A 300 -8.34 17.61 -6.42
N ASP A 301 -7.42 17.17 -7.25
CA ASP A 301 -6.33 18.00 -7.75
C ASP A 301 -6.19 17.84 -9.27
N ARG A 302 -5.42 18.72 -9.90
CA ARG A 302 -5.24 18.73 -11.34
C ARG A 302 -3.77 18.88 -11.68
N ASP A 303 -3.30 18.09 -12.62
CA ASP A 303 -2.01 18.27 -13.26
C ASP A 303 -2.17 18.63 -14.75
N HIS A 304 -1.03 18.61 -15.47
CA HIS A 304 -1.03 18.93 -16.91
C HIS A 304 -1.86 17.93 -17.75
N TRP A 305 -2.03 16.69 -17.28
CA TRP A 305 -2.69 15.62 -18.04
C TRP A 305 -4.14 15.39 -17.67
N GLY A 306 -4.57 15.80 -16.48
CA GLY A 306 -5.95 15.57 -16.04
C GLY A 306 -6.19 15.84 -14.57
N GLN A 307 -7.19 15.15 -14.03
CA GLN A 307 -7.61 15.28 -12.63
C GLN A 307 -7.32 13.99 -11.87
N VAL A 308 -7.05 14.13 -10.57
CA VAL A 308 -6.93 13.03 -9.63
C VAL A 308 -7.87 13.27 -8.46
N PHE A 309 -8.64 12.25 -8.12
CA PHE A 309 -9.56 12.23 -7.01
C PHE A 309 -9.01 11.26 -5.95
N GLN A 310 -8.97 11.69 -4.69
CA GLN A 310 -8.35 10.93 -3.61
C GLN A 310 -9.14 11.06 -2.32
N ILE A 311 -9.14 10.00 -1.51
CA ILE A 311 -9.63 10.04 -0.16
C ILE A 311 -8.87 9.02 0.68
N PHE A 312 -8.71 9.31 1.96
CA PHE A 312 -7.92 8.52 2.88
C PHE A 312 -8.78 7.97 4.01
N THR A 313 -8.63 6.70 4.32
CA THR A 313 -9.33 6.12 5.47
C THR A 313 -8.69 6.58 6.78
N GLN A 314 -9.47 6.64 7.84
CA GLN A 314 -8.89 6.60 9.18
C GLN A 314 -8.23 5.24 9.39
N SER A 315 -7.10 5.21 10.09
CA SER A 315 -6.44 3.95 10.39
C SER A 315 -7.33 3.06 11.24
N MET A 316 -7.51 1.81 10.82
CA MET A 316 -8.18 0.79 11.61
C MET A 316 -7.29 0.19 12.71
N HIS A 317 -6.00 0.48 12.68
CA HIS A 317 -5.01 -0.06 13.62
C HIS A 317 -4.91 0.79 14.89
N VAL A 318 -4.74 0.14 16.03
CA VAL A 318 -4.58 0.82 17.32
C VAL A 318 -3.38 1.77 17.33
N ARG A 319 -2.27 1.37 16.69
CA ARG A 319 -1.06 2.20 16.56
C ARG A 319 -1.17 3.29 15.51
N ARG A 320 -2.20 3.27 14.64
CA ARG A 320 -2.40 4.22 13.53
C ARG A 320 -1.19 4.32 12.62
N THR A 321 -0.62 3.17 12.27
CA THR A 321 0.60 3.05 11.45
C THR A 321 0.32 2.66 10.01
N PHE A 322 -0.94 2.45 9.64
CA PHE A 322 -1.33 2.12 8.28
C PHE A 322 -2.75 2.61 8.00
N PHE A 323 -3.00 3.08 6.78
CA PHE A 323 -4.33 3.41 6.27
C PHE A 323 -4.42 3.11 4.77
N TRP A 324 -5.64 3.12 4.23
CA TRP A 324 -5.90 2.96 2.81
C TRP A 324 -6.18 4.31 2.16
N GLU A 325 -5.75 4.45 0.92
CA GLU A 325 -6.16 5.51 0.03
C GLU A 325 -7.02 4.92 -1.08
N LEU A 326 -8.13 5.58 -1.43
CA LEU A 326 -8.81 5.36 -2.70
C LEU A 326 -8.39 6.48 -3.63
N ILE A 327 -8.02 6.10 -4.85
CA ILE A 327 -7.60 7.03 -5.89
C ILE A 327 -8.35 6.73 -7.19
N ASP A 328 -8.79 7.79 -7.89
CA ASP A 328 -9.39 7.71 -9.21
C ASP A 328 -8.70 8.75 -10.11
N ARG A 329 -8.22 8.30 -11.28
CA ARG A 329 -7.39 9.11 -12.17
C ARG A 329 -8.11 9.39 -13.48
N HIS A 330 -8.53 10.62 -13.67
CA HIS A 330 -9.05 11.13 -14.93
C HIS A 330 -7.90 11.77 -15.74
N GLY A 331 -6.95 10.96 -16.14
CA GLY A 331 -5.78 11.35 -16.93
C GLY A 331 -4.58 11.83 -16.13
N ALA A 332 -4.74 12.29 -14.90
CA ALA A 332 -3.63 12.78 -14.07
C ALA A 332 -2.56 11.71 -13.82
N ARG A 333 -1.30 12.16 -13.77
CA ARG A 333 -0.12 11.31 -13.57
C ARG A 333 0.64 11.61 -12.28
N THR A 334 0.36 12.75 -11.64
CA THR A 334 0.99 13.16 -10.38
C THR A 334 0.14 12.75 -9.17
N PHE A 335 0.55 13.18 -7.99
CA PHE A 335 0.02 12.71 -6.71
C PHE A 335 -0.84 13.75 -5.98
N GLY A 336 -1.19 14.87 -6.63
CA GLY A 336 -2.10 15.86 -6.09
C GLY A 336 -1.51 16.65 -4.92
N SER A 337 -0.58 17.55 -5.18
CA SER A 337 0.07 18.41 -4.17
C SER A 337 -0.92 19.14 -3.27
N GLY A 338 -2.02 19.64 -3.86
CA GLY A 338 -3.10 20.29 -3.11
C GLY A 338 -3.84 19.33 -2.19
N ASN A 339 -4.03 18.07 -2.62
CA ASN A 339 -4.69 17.04 -1.83
C ASN A 339 -3.83 16.62 -0.64
N ILE A 340 -2.50 16.52 -0.80
CA ILE A 340 -1.59 16.18 0.30
C ILE A 340 -1.63 17.26 1.38
N LYS A 341 -1.66 18.55 1.01
CA LYS A 341 -1.83 19.65 1.99
C LYS A 341 -3.16 19.56 2.73
N ALA A 342 -4.24 19.22 2.01
CA ALA A 342 -5.56 19.04 2.61
C ALA A 342 -5.59 17.80 3.55
N LEU A 343 -4.92 16.71 3.19
CA LEU A 343 -4.74 15.53 4.06
C LEU A 343 -4.05 15.92 5.38
N TYR A 344 -2.95 16.67 5.32
CA TYR A 344 -2.24 17.13 6.52
C TYR A 344 -3.13 17.96 7.44
N ALA A 345 -3.92 18.88 6.86
CA ALA A 345 -4.85 19.71 7.63
C ALA A 345 -5.94 18.84 8.28
N ALA A 346 -6.48 17.86 7.57
CA ALA A 346 -7.49 16.94 8.10
C ALA A 346 -6.98 16.07 9.25
N VAL A 347 -5.76 15.55 9.15
CA VAL A 347 -5.11 14.75 10.22
C VAL A 347 -4.82 15.60 11.44
N ALA A 348 -4.36 16.86 11.28
CA ALA A 348 -4.12 17.78 12.38
C ALA A 348 -5.42 18.07 13.16
N GLN A 349 -6.52 18.32 12.45
CA GLN A 349 -7.83 18.58 13.04
C GLN A 349 -8.38 17.35 13.79
N GLU A 350 -8.22 16.14 13.23
CA GLU A 350 -8.63 14.91 13.92
C GLU A 350 -7.86 14.68 15.23
N THR A 351 -6.61 15.15 15.31
CA THR A 351 -5.78 15.01 16.50
C THR A 351 -6.22 16.01 17.58
N GLU A 352 -6.56 17.25 17.21
CA GLU A 352 -7.08 18.29 18.13
C GLU A 352 -8.43 17.91 18.71
N ASP A 353 -9.36 17.40 17.89
CA ASP A 353 -10.69 16.96 18.33
C ASP A 353 -10.64 15.82 19.37
N LYS A 354 -9.62 14.94 19.29
CA LYS A 354 -9.43 13.82 20.23
C LYS A 354 -8.74 14.23 21.55
N VAL A 355 -8.04 15.36 21.59
CA VAL A 355 -7.43 15.91 22.81
C VAL A 355 -8.49 16.67 23.64
N THR A 356 -9.55 17.14 22.98
CA THR A 356 -10.63 17.93 23.60
C THR A 356 -11.86 17.11 24.00
N ALA A 357 -11.93 15.82 23.66
CA ALA A 357 -12.99 14.86 24.01
C ALA A 357 -12.54 13.87 25.09
#